data_4689910362a1e3a6b9656ee01badbf6d
#
_entry.id   4689910362a1e3a6b9656ee01badbf6d
#
_cell.length_a   1.000
_cell.length_b   1.000
_cell.length_c   1.000
_cell.angle_alpha   90.00
_cell.angle_beta   90.00
_cell.angle_gamma   90.00
#
_symmetry.space_group_name_H-M   'P 1'
#
loop_
_entity.id
_entity.type
_entity.pdbx_description
1 polymer ?
#
loop_
_entity_poly.entity_id
_entity_poly.type
_entity_poly.pdbx_seq_one_letter_code
_entity_poly.pdbx_strand_id
1 'polypeptide(L)'
;MADTRRELILARMKTNLDSIAGATVYRSRVEPLARGEVPAVIIEPVNDQPNDTNFYNVLDWTMRVRVTTLVRAALPDDASDTYTQQVHSLLMADSTVNGYALDVTPDRVDFNLYEADVPLGVISQDYLVRYRSSRTDLTSA
;
A
#
# COMPACT_ATOMS: atom_id res chain seq x y z
N MET A 1 16.07 -3.37 -18.79
CA MET A 1 14.65 -3.12 -19.13
C MET A 1 14.09 -2.11 -18.15
N ALA A 2 13.36 -1.14 -18.64
CA ALA A 2 12.76 -0.13 -17.77
C ALA A 2 11.56 -0.71 -17.02
N ASP A 3 11.39 -0.29 -15.78
CA ASP A 3 10.23 -0.70 -14.98
C ASP A 3 8.97 0.01 -15.47
N THR A 4 7.83 -0.66 -15.30
CA THR A 4 6.54 -0.02 -15.57
C THR A 4 6.28 1.08 -14.54
N ARG A 5 5.41 2.03 -14.88
CA ARG A 5 4.95 3.05 -13.93
C ARG A 5 4.42 2.43 -12.66
N ARG A 6 3.64 1.35 -12.80
CA ARG A 6 3.11 0.60 -11.66
C ARG A 6 4.21 0.12 -10.73
N GLU A 7 5.27 -0.46 -11.30
CA GLU A 7 6.39 -0.96 -10.51
C GLU A 7 7.14 0.17 -9.80
N LEU A 8 7.37 1.28 -10.50
CA LEU A 8 8.03 2.45 -9.91
C LEU A 8 7.23 2.99 -8.72
N ILE A 9 5.90 3.04 -8.86
CA ILE A 9 5.00 3.51 -7.81
C ILE A 9 5.08 2.59 -6.59
N LEU A 10 4.94 1.28 -6.80
CA LEU A 10 4.96 0.30 -5.70
C LEU A 10 6.30 0.30 -4.98
N ALA A 11 7.41 0.35 -5.73
CA ALA A 11 8.74 0.39 -5.15
C ALA A 11 8.95 1.66 -4.31
N ARG A 12 8.47 2.80 -4.79
CA ARG A 12 8.58 4.07 -4.05
C ARG A 12 7.73 4.07 -2.80
N MET A 13 6.50 3.56 -2.88
CA MET A 13 5.63 3.48 -1.70
C MET A 13 6.25 2.57 -0.63
N LYS A 14 6.82 1.43 -1.05
CA LYS A 14 7.54 0.53 -0.12
C LYS A 14 8.70 1.26 0.55
N THR A 15 9.50 2.01 -0.22
CA THR A 15 10.61 2.79 0.33
C THR A 15 10.12 3.82 1.35
N ASN A 16 9.01 4.49 1.06
CA ASN A 16 8.43 5.46 1.99
C ASN A 16 7.98 4.79 3.30
N LEU A 17 7.42 3.59 3.21
CA LEU A 17 6.97 2.85 4.39
C LEU A 17 8.13 2.28 5.21
N ASP A 18 9.29 2.08 4.64
CA ASP A 18 10.46 1.56 5.37
C ASP A 18 10.88 2.43 6.55
N SER A 19 10.40 3.68 6.61
CA SER A 19 10.65 4.59 7.74
C SER A 19 9.79 4.29 8.96
N ILE A 20 8.85 3.36 8.89
CA ILE A 20 7.97 3.03 10.03
C ILE A 20 8.81 2.52 11.19
N ALA A 21 8.56 3.09 12.38
CA ALA A 21 9.21 2.66 13.60
C ALA A 21 8.47 1.50 14.24
N GLY A 22 9.20 0.48 14.67
CA GLY A 22 8.66 -0.61 15.48
C GLY A 22 8.02 -1.75 14.70
N ALA A 23 8.01 -1.71 13.38
CA ALA A 23 7.47 -2.78 12.54
C ALA A 23 8.38 -3.04 11.35
N THR A 24 8.35 -4.26 10.84
CA THR A 24 9.06 -4.63 9.61
C THR A 24 8.10 -4.53 8.45
N VAL A 25 8.57 -3.96 7.33
CA VAL A 25 7.76 -3.74 6.14
C VAL A 25 8.12 -4.78 5.08
N TYR A 26 7.11 -5.45 4.55
CA TYR A 26 7.25 -6.45 3.49
C TYR A 26 6.46 -6.02 2.27
N ARG A 27 6.90 -6.46 1.10
CA ARG A 27 6.18 -6.22 -0.14
C ARG A 27 5.66 -7.54 -0.69
N SER A 28 4.34 -7.59 -0.94
CA SER A 28 3.67 -8.73 -1.61
C SER A 28 4.02 -10.09 -1.00
N ARG A 29 4.10 -10.12 0.32
CA ARG A 29 4.43 -11.36 1.02
C ARG A 29 3.22 -12.27 1.09
N VAL A 30 3.33 -13.46 0.54
CA VAL A 30 2.26 -14.46 0.56
C VAL A 30 2.45 -15.52 1.63
N GLU A 31 3.66 -15.66 2.16
CA GLU A 31 3.95 -16.59 3.22
C GLU A 31 3.40 -16.10 4.56
N PRO A 32 2.84 -17.00 5.39
CA PRO A 32 2.40 -16.59 6.73
C PRO A 32 3.57 -16.03 7.54
N LEU A 33 3.26 -15.04 8.38
CA LEU A 33 4.24 -14.46 9.28
C LEU A 33 4.38 -15.32 10.54
N ALA A 34 5.62 -15.57 10.96
CA ALA A 34 5.89 -16.18 12.24
C ALA A 34 5.58 -15.17 13.37
N ARG A 35 5.33 -15.69 14.59
CA ARG A 35 4.99 -14.84 15.74
C ARG A 35 6.03 -13.75 15.97
N GLY A 36 7.32 -14.06 15.80
CA GLY A 36 8.41 -13.10 15.99
C GLY A 36 8.54 -12.08 14.87
N GLU A 37 7.79 -12.21 13.78
CA GLU A 37 7.81 -11.28 12.66
C GLU A 37 6.72 -10.20 12.78
N VAL A 38 5.95 -10.22 13.84
CA VAL A 38 4.90 -9.23 14.14
C VAL A 38 5.40 -8.30 15.25
N PRO A 39 5.17 -6.97 15.20
CA PRO A 39 4.34 -6.23 14.25
C PRO A 39 4.95 -6.16 12.86
N ALA A 40 4.10 -6.23 11.85
CA ALA A 40 4.51 -6.18 10.46
C ALA A 40 3.56 -5.34 9.62
N VAL A 41 4.10 -4.77 8.56
CA VAL A 41 3.31 -4.02 7.57
C VAL A 41 3.61 -4.62 6.20
N ILE A 42 2.55 -4.98 5.48
CA ILE A 42 2.68 -5.57 4.14
C ILE A 42 2.01 -4.66 3.14
N ILE A 43 2.75 -4.22 2.12
CA ILE A 43 2.19 -3.46 1.00
C ILE A 43 2.07 -4.38 -0.22
N GLU A 44 0.92 -4.33 -0.88
CA GLU A 44 0.68 -5.12 -2.09
C GLU A 44 -0.33 -4.45 -3.01
N PRO A 45 -0.22 -4.66 -4.33
CA PRO A 45 -1.28 -4.23 -5.25
C PRO A 45 -2.44 -5.22 -5.17
N VAL A 46 -3.66 -4.71 -5.30
CA VAL A 46 -4.87 -5.53 -5.31
C VAL A 46 -5.40 -5.66 -6.73
N ASN A 47 -5.56 -4.54 -7.40
CA ASN A 47 -5.96 -4.49 -8.80
C ASN A 47 -5.53 -3.17 -9.41
N ASP A 48 -5.62 -3.08 -10.72
CA ASP A 48 -5.28 -1.89 -11.46
C ASP A 48 -6.21 -1.81 -12.67
N GLN A 49 -6.93 -0.70 -12.79
CA GLN A 49 -7.95 -0.53 -13.81
C GLN A 49 -7.67 0.67 -14.69
N PRO A 50 -7.69 0.50 -16.03
CA PRO A 50 -7.60 1.65 -16.91
C PRO A 50 -8.94 2.36 -16.95
N ASN A 51 -8.89 3.68 -16.99
CA ASN A 51 -10.06 4.52 -17.16
C ASN A 51 -10.01 5.17 -18.54
N ASP A 52 -11.19 5.41 -19.14
CA ASP A 52 -11.24 6.15 -20.36
C ASP A 52 -10.71 7.56 -20.16
N THR A 53 -9.92 8.01 -21.11
CA THR A 53 -9.41 9.36 -21.11
C THR A 53 -9.76 10.02 -22.43
N ASN A 54 -9.87 11.34 -22.40
CA ASN A 54 -10.11 12.11 -23.61
C ASN A 54 -8.82 12.42 -24.36
N PHE A 55 -7.67 11.94 -23.85
CA PHE A 55 -6.38 12.20 -24.45
C PHE A 55 -5.94 11.06 -25.35
N TYR A 56 -5.49 11.39 -26.54
CA TYR A 56 -4.97 10.43 -27.48
C TYR A 56 -3.64 9.85 -26.98
N ASN A 57 -3.47 8.53 -27.14
CA ASN A 57 -2.26 7.78 -26.74
C ASN A 57 -1.92 7.78 -25.25
N VAL A 58 -2.85 8.19 -24.41
CA VAL A 58 -2.66 8.19 -22.97
C VAL A 58 -3.74 7.36 -22.30
N LEU A 59 -3.36 6.58 -21.31
CA LEU A 59 -4.29 5.85 -20.45
C LEU A 59 -4.14 6.35 -19.02
N ASP A 60 -5.28 6.62 -18.39
CA ASP A 60 -5.32 6.86 -16.95
C ASP A 60 -5.64 5.55 -16.25
N TRP A 61 -4.91 5.28 -15.17
CA TRP A 61 -5.07 4.09 -14.37
C TRP A 61 -5.44 4.45 -12.94
N THR A 62 -6.22 3.59 -12.30
CA THR A 62 -6.49 3.66 -10.87
C THR A 62 -6.09 2.32 -10.27
N MET A 63 -5.01 2.33 -9.51
CA MET A 63 -4.48 1.14 -8.85
C MET A 63 -4.92 1.13 -7.40
N ARG A 64 -5.49 0.01 -6.95
CA ARG A 64 -5.78 -0.20 -5.55
C ARG A 64 -4.55 -0.84 -4.91
N VAL A 65 -4.00 -0.16 -3.92
CA VAL A 65 -2.86 -0.63 -3.13
C VAL A 65 -3.35 -0.88 -1.71
N ARG A 66 -3.08 -2.05 -1.19
CA ARG A 66 -3.45 -2.42 0.17
C ARG A 66 -2.21 -2.46 1.05
N VAL A 67 -2.32 -1.78 2.19
CA VAL A 67 -1.28 -1.82 3.22
C VAL A 67 -1.91 -2.49 4.45
N THR A 68 -1.40 -3.66 4.80
CA THR A 68 -1.93 -4.45 5.90
C THR A 68 -0.97 -4.40 7.08
N THR A 69 -1.50 -4.01 8.23
CA THR A 69 -0.75 -4.00 9.50
C THR A 69 -1.20 -5.20 10.33
N LEU A 70 -0.24 -6.00 10.78
CA LEU A 70 -0.49 -7.16 11.63
C LEU A 70 0.12 -6.90 13.00
N VAL A 71 -0.70 -7.04 14.04
CA VAL A 71 -0.27 -6.86 15.43
C VAL A 71 -0.85 -7.95 16.31
N ARG A 72 -0.14 -8.29 17.38
CA ARG A 72 -0.63 -9.17 18.44
C ARG A 72 -0.66 -8.39 19.73
N ALA A 73 -1.86 -8.26 20.32
CA ALA A 73 -2.06 -7.52 21.55
C ALA A 73 -3.42 -7.86 22.12
N ALA A 74 -3.65 -7.54 23.40
CA ALA A 74 -4.95 -7.72 24.03
C ALA A 74 -6.04 -6.88 23.35
N LEU A 75 -5.68 -5.67 22.88
CA LEU A 75 -6.57 -4.81 22.08
C LEU A 75 -5.85 -4.52 20.75
N PRO A 76 -6.00 -5.40 19.74
CA PRO A 76 -5.24 -5.25 18.50
C PRO A 76 -5.56 -3.97 17.72
N ASP A 77 -6.80 -3.51 17.73
CA ASP A 77 -7.18 -2.27 17.06
C ASP A 77 -6.49 -1.07 17.70
N ASP A 78 -6.39 -1.01 19.02
CA ASP A 78 -5.67 0.04 19.72
C ASP A 78 -4.16 -0.04 19.46
N ALA A 79 -3.60 -1.25 19.54
CA ALA A 79 -2.16 -1.46 19.32
C ALA A 79 -1.74 -1.14 17.90
N SER A 80 -2.62 -1.30 16.93
CA SER A 80 -2.32 -1.01 15.52
C SER A 80 -2.39 0.48 15.19
N ASP A 81 -3.01 1.29 16.02
CA ASP A 81 -3.30 2.69 15.70
C ASP A 81 -2.04 3.49 15.39
N THR A 82 -0.97 3.29 16.14
CA THR A 82 0.31 3.95 15.91
C THR A 82 0.88 3.63 14.52
N TYR A 83 0.76 2.36 14.11
CA TYR A 83 1.28 1.92 12.81
C TYR A 83 0.41 2.43 11.66
N THR A 84 -0.91 2.38 11.80
CA THR A 84 -1.82 2.86 10.76
C THR A 84 -1.69 4.37 10.56
N GLN A 85 -1.45 5.12 11.64
CA GLN A 85 -1.18 6.56 11.54
C GLN A 85 0.12 6.83 10.79
N GLN A 86 1.17 6.07 11.07
CA GLN A 86 2.44 6.22 10.36
C GLN A 86 2.30 5.88 8.88
N VAL A 87 1.59 4.79 8.55
CA VAL A 87 1.32 4.41 7.16
C VAL A 87 0.64 5.56 6.43
N HIS A 88 -0.42 6.09 7.02
CA HIS A 88 -1.17 7.18 6.40
C HIS A 88 -0.30 8.42 6.18
N SER A 89 0.42 8.84 7.21
CA SER A 89 1.28 10.03 7.13
C SER A 89 2.38 9.88 6.08
N LEU A 90 3.02 8.71 6.03
CA LEU A 90 4.12 8.47 5.09
C LEU A 90 3.64 8.42 3.65
N LEU A 91 2.49 7.80 3.39
CA LEU A 91 1.95 7.72 2.04
C LEU A 91 1.39 9.06 1.57
N MET A 92 0.69 9.78 2.43
CA MET A 92 0.08 11.06 2.03
C MET A 92 1.09 12.20 1.94
N ALA A 93 2.25 12.08 2.58
CA ALA A 93 3.32 13.05 2.46
C ALA A 93 3.97 13.06 1.07
N ASP A 94 3.82 11.98 0.32
CA ASP A 94 4.36 11.83 -1.04
C ASP A 94 3.21 11.45 -1.99
N SER A 95 2.23 12.34 -2.11
CA SER A 95 0.98 12.06 -2.81
C SER A 95 1.14 11.87 -4.33
N THR A 96 2.24 12.33 -4.91
CA THR A 96 2.55 12.10 -6.32
C THR A 96 3.51 10.93 -6.51
N VAL A 97 3.89 10.27 -5.44
CA VAL A 97 4.80 9.11 -5.43
C VAL A 97 6.04 9.41 -6.26
N ASN A 98 6.82 10.38 -5.81
CA ASN A 98 8.03 10.87 -6.48
C ASN A 98 7.77 11.33 -7.93
N GLY A 99 6.56 11.79 -8.21
CA GLY A 99 6.17 12.25 -9.55
C GLY A 99 5.70 11.15 -10.49
N TYR A 100 5.68 9.88 -10.05
CA TYR A 100 5.21 8.78 -10.89
C TYR A 100 3.69 8.68 -10.96
N ALA A 101 2.99 9.27 -10.01
CA ALA A 101 1.54 9.23 -9.91
C ALA A 101 0.95 10.64 -9.98
N LEU A 102 -0.36 10.72 -10.24
CA LEU A 102 -1.10 11.96 -10.20
C LEU A 102 -1.50 12.29 -8.76
N ASP A 103 -2.04 11.31 -8.06
CA ASP A 103 -2.38 11.45 -6.65
C ASP A 103 -2.55 10.08 -5.98
N VAL A 104 -2.62 10.11 -4.65
CA VAL A 104 -2.95 8.97 -3.80
C VAL A 104 -4.06 9.43 -2.88
N THR A 105 -5.15 8.65 -2.83
CA THR A 105 -6.27 8.94 -1.93
C THR A 105 -6.61 7.72 -1.08
N PRO A 106 -6.93 7.90 0.21
CA PRO A 106 -7.41 6.78 1.01
C PRO A 106 -8.80 6.36 0.54
N ASP A 107 -9.07 5.06 0.59
CA ASP A 107 -10.36 4.52 0.16
C ASP A 107 -11.13 3.92 1.34
N ARG A 108 -10.50 2.98 2.06
CA ARG A 108 -11.18 2.34 3.19
C ARG A 108 -10.18 1.68 4.12
N VAL A 109 -10.65 1.40 5.34
CA VAL A 109 -9.90 0.64 6.33
C VAL A 109 -10.78 -0.50 6.80
N ASP A 110 -10.27 -1.73 6.78
CA ASP A 110 -10.95 -2.91 7.24
C ASP A 110 -10.23 -3.48 8.46
N PHE A 111 -11.00 -3.88 9.47
CA PHE A 111 -10.49 -4.47 10.71
C PHE A 111 -10.92 -5.92 10.80
N ASN A 112 -9.94 -6.82 10.93
CA ASN A 112 -10.19 -8.23 11.17
C ASN A 112 -9.44 -8.65 12.43
N LEU A 113 -10.18 -9.11 13.42
CA LEU A 113 -9.63 -9.52 14.71
C LEU A 113 -9.80 -11.02 14.85
N TYR A 114 -8.72 -11.73 15.19
CA TYR A 114 -8.71 -13.18 15.31
C TYR A 114 -8.42 -13.60 16.72
N GLU A 115 -9.17 -14.57 17.24
CA GLU A 115 -8.91 -15.17 18.54
C GLU A 115 -7.62 -15.99 18.50
N ALA A 116 -6.83 -15.83 19.55
CA ALA A 116 -5.60 -16.58 19.78
C ALA A 116 -5.22 -16.39 21.24
N ASP A 117 -4.15 -17.05 21.71
CA ASP A 117 -3.63 -16.81 23.07
C ASP A 117 -3.38 -15.33 23.29
N VAL A 118 -2.74 -14.69 22.32
CA VAL A 118 -2.69 -13.22 22.21
C VAL A 118 -3.46 -12.89 20.93
N PRO A 119 -4.54 -12.10 20.99
CA PRO A 119 -5.34 -11.78 19.80
C PRO A 119 -4.49 -11.19 18.67
N LEU A 120 -4.85 -11.56 17.44
CA LEU A 120 -4.21 -11.06 16.23
C LEU A 120 -5.14 -10.04 15.57
N GLY A 121 -4.61 -8.85 15.30
CA GLY A 121 -5.30 -7.85 14.48
C GLY A 121 -4.68 -7.78 13.11
N VAL A 122 -5.54 -7.77 12.08
CA VAL A 122 -5.15 -7.58 10.68
C VAL A 122 -5.94 -6.38 10.18
N ILE A 123 -5.26 -5.24 10.07
CA ILE A 123 -5.88 -3.98 9.69
C ILE A 123 -5.40 -3.61 8.29
N SER A 124 -6.34 -3.56 7.34
CA SER A 124 -6.04 -3.29 5.94
C SER A 124 -6.45 -1.87 5.58
N GLN A 125 -5.50 -1.07 5.11
CA GLN A 125 -5.75 0.27 4.61
C GLN A 125 -5.60 0.24 3.09
N ASP A 126 -6.68 0.55 2.37
CA ASP A 126 -6.68 0.60 0.92
C ASP A 126 -6.52 2.04 0.45
N TYR A 127 -5.62 2.23 -0.50
CA TYR A 127 -5.37 3.52 -1.15
C TYR A 127 -5.57 3.38 -2.65
N LEU A 128 -6.13 4.41 -3.25
CA LEU A 128 -6.27 4.49 -4.70
C LEU A 128 -5.19 5.40 -5.25
N VAL A 129 -4.37 4.86 -6.14
CA VAL A 129 -3.28 5.58 -6.79
C VAL A 129 -3.65 5.81 -8.25
N ARG A 130 -3.78 7.07 -8.63
CA ARG A 130 -4.08 7.46 -10.01
C ARG A 130 -2.79 7.82 -10.71
N TYR A 131 -2.57 7.21 -11.87
CA TYR A 131 -1.36 7.48 -12.66
C TYR A 131 -1.66 7.33 -14.15
N ARG A 132 -0.72 7.74 -14.96
CA ARG A 132 -0.84 7.70 -16.40
C ARG A 132 0.26 6.84 -17.01
N SER A 133 -0.08 6.23 -18.14
CA SER A 133 0.88 5.58 -19.00
C SER A 133 0.59 5.93 -20.45
N SER A 134 1.57 5.73 -21.31
CA SER A 134 1.32 5.68 -22.74
C SER A 134 0.34 4.52 -23.04
N ARG A 135 -0.46 4.68 -24.08
CA ARG A 135 -1.38 3.62 -24.50
C ARG A 135 -0.68 2.34 -24.89
N THR A 136 0.53 2.43 -25.40
CA THR A 136 1.26 1.28 -25.92
C THR A 136 2.49 0.92 -25.09
N ASP A 137 2.81 1.70 -24.06
CA ASP A 137 4.03 1.52 -23.27
C ASP A 137 3.76 1.84 -21.80
N LEU A 138 3.76 0.82 -20.94
CA LEU A 138 3.49 0.98 -19.52
C LEU A 138 4.67 1.60 -18.75
N THR A 139 5.83 1.75 -19.39
CA THR A 139 7.02 2.33 -18.75
C THR A 139 7.07 3.85 -18.86
N SER A 140 6.25 4.44 -19.69
CA SER A 140 6.23 5.89 -19.94
C SER A 140 4.83 6.48 -19.67
N ALA A 141 4.83 7.78 -19.42
CA ALA A 141 3.58 8.52 -19.22
C ALA A 141 3.18 9.25 -20.50
#